data_acd3666929c95496b696b47de9882b6f
#
_entry.id   acd3666929c95496b696b47de9882b6f
#
_cell.length_a   1.000
_cell.length_b   1.000
_cell.length_c   1.000
_cell.angle_alpha   90.00
_cell.angle_beta   90.00
_cell.angle_gamma   90.00
#
_symmetry.space_group_name_H-M   'P 1'
#
loop_
_entity.id
_entity.type
_entity.pdbx_description
1 polymer ?
#
loop_
_entity_poly.entity_id
_entity_poly.type
_entity_poly.pdbx_seq_one_letter_code
_entity_poly.pdbx_strand_id
1 'polypeptide(L)' 'MSKTRLVYKDAKSHKFWEIEAKGSSINILYGKVGTNGQTSIKKAKSSESAKAEVEKLIKSKMKKGYKKK' A
#
# COMPACT_ATOMS: atom_id res chain seq x y z
N MET A 1 2.21 2.25 -14.65
CA MET A 1 2.67 2.45 -13.25
C MET A 1 1.58 3.09 -12.44
N SER A 2 1.14 2.44 -11.42
CA SER A 2 0.13 3.03 -10.55
C SER A 2 0.58 2.88 -9.11
N LYS A 3 0.85 4.02 -8.51
CA LYS A 3 1.20 4.10 -7.10
C LYS A 3 0.01 4.66 -6.35
N THR A 4 -0.43 3.95 -5.33
CA THR A 4 -1.57 4.38 -4.54
C THR A 4 -1.12 4.66 -3.12
N ARG A 5 -1.47 5.81 -2.61
CA ARG A 5 -1.17 6.20 -1.24
C ARG A 5 -2.44 6.23 -0.42
N LEU A 6 -2.40 5.55 0.71
CA LEU A 6 -3.50 5.52 1.66
C LEU A 6 -3.01 6.08 2.98
N VAL A 7 -3.89 6.75 3.69
CA VAL A 7 -3.56 7.33 4.99
C VAL A 7 -4.63 6.94 6.00
N TYR A 8 -4.18 6.56 7.17
CA TYR A 8 -5.05 6.28 8.30
C TYR A 8 -4.74 7.30 9.39
N LYS A 9 -5.77 8.00 9.85
CA LYS A 9 -5.61 9.00 10.89
C LYS A 9 -6.71 8.86 11.92
N ASP A 10 -6.32 8.76 13.18
CA ASP A 10 -7.27 8.83 14.30
C ASP A 10 -6.64 9.66 15.42
N ALA A 11 -7.28 9.67 16.60
CA ALA A 11 -6.82 10.49 17.71
C ALA A 11 -5.42 10.11 18.20
N LYS A 12 -5.01 8.87 17.97
CA LYS A 12 -3.73 8.37 18.50
C LYS A 12 -2.74 7.96 17.43
N SER A 13 -3.16 7.86 16.19
CA SER A 13 -2.32 7.33 15.13
C SER A 13 -2.46 8.12 13.86
N HIS A 14 -1.35 8.29 13.17
CA HIS A 14 -1.34 8.89 11.84
C HIS A 14 -0.33 8.08 11.03
N LYS A 15 -0.85 7.19 10.18
CA LYS A 15 -0.05 6.23 9.45
C LYS A 15 -0.26 6.39 7.96
N PHE A 16 0.75 6.02 7.19
CA PHE A 16 0.61 5.97 5.74
C PHE A 16 0.93 4.58 5.23
N TRP A 17 0.41 4.28 4.05
CA TRP A 17 0.63 3.02 3.38
C TRP A 17 0.58 3.27 1.88
N GLU A 18 1.67 2.98 1.20
CA GLU A 18 1.75 3.18 -0.23
C GLU A 18 2.04 1.84 -0.89
N ILE A 19 1.45 1.64 -2.07
CA ILE A 19 1.66 0.39 -2.79
C ILE A 19 1.81 0.70 -4.28
N GLU A 20 2.74 -0.01 -4.91
CA GLU A 20 3.02 0.17 -6.32
C GLU A 20 3.35 -1.19 -6.93
N ALA A 21 2.78 -1.47 -8.10
CA ALA A 21 3.10 -2.66 -8.86
C ALA A 21 4.08 -2.28 -9.97
N LYS A 22 5.21 -2.99 -10.02
CA LYS A 22 6.19 -2.85 -11.10
C LYS A 22 6.40 -4.21 -11.73
N GLY A 23 5.82 -4.41 -12.92
CA GLY A 23 5.84 -5.72 -13.54
C GLY A 23 5.20 -6.74 -12.60
N SER A 24 5.92 -7.77 -12.27
CA SER A 24 5.44 -8.79 -11.33
C SER A 24 5.84 -8.52 -9.88
N SER A 25 6.45 -7.37 -9.61
CA SER A 25 6.86 -7.03 -8.26
C SER A 25 5.89 -6.04 -7.64
N ILE A 26 5.70 -6.13 -6.32
CA ILE A 26 4.84 -5.24 -5.58
C ILE A 26 5.67 -4.59 -4.49
N ASN A 27 5.78 -3.27 -4.53
CA ASN A 27 6.51 -2.50 -3.52
C ASN A 27 5.52 -1.86 -2.56
N ILE A 28 5.73 -2.06 -1.27
CA ILE A 28 4.87 -1.50 -0.24
C ILE A 28 5.72 -0.67 0.70
N LEU A 29 5.33 0.58 0.90
CA LEU A 29 5.97 1.47 1.87
C LEU A 29 4.94 1.86 2.91
N TYR A 30 5.26 1.68 4.18
CA TYR A 30 4.30 1.96 5.25
C TYR A 30 5.03 2.45 6.49
N GLY A 31 4.29 3.13 7.36
CA GLY A 31 4.85 3.62 8.61
C GLY A 31 4.03 4.76 9.17
N LYS A 32 4.61 5.45 10.14
CA LYS A 32 3.98 6.65 10.70
C LYS A 32 4.31 7.85 9.83
N VAL A 33 3.33 8.75 9.68
CA VAL A 33 3.56 9.99 8.96
C VAL A 33 4.65 10.78 9.70
N GLY A 34 5.61 11.29 8.93
CA GLY A 34 6.75 11.98 9.49
C GLY A 34 7.99 11.12 9.63
N THR A 35 7.90 9.83 9.35
CA THR A 35 9.04 8.92 9.34
C THR A 35 9.32 8.45 7.93
N ASN A 36 10.48 7.84 7.73
CA ASN A 36 10.83 7.25 6.44
C ASN A 36 10.03 5.98 6.12
N GLY A 37 9.44 5.38 7.14
CA GLY A 37 8.66 4.17 6.96
C GLY A 37 9.53 2.93 6.71
N GLN A 38 8.86 1.84 6.39
CA GLN A 38 9.50 0.58 6.07
C GLN A 38 9.03 0.12 4.70
N THR A 39 9.93 -0.51 3.96
CA THR A 39 9.62 -1.02 2.63
C THR A 39 9.53 -2.53 2.66
N SER A 40 8.47 -3.05 2.03
CA SER A 40 8.28 -4.48 1.86
C SER A 40 8.12 -4.76 0.37
N ILE A 41 8.76 -5.82 -0.12
CA ILE A 41 8.68 -6.18 -1.52
C ILE A 41 8.15 -7.59 -1.63
N LYS A 42 7.11 -7.74 -2.45
CA LYS A 42 6.53 -9.04 -2.76
C LYS A 42 6.65 -9.31 -4.24
N LYS A 43 6.77 -10.57 -4.60
CA LYS A 43 6.76 -10.96 -6.00
C LYS A 43 5.51 -11.76 -6.30
N ALA A 44 4.84 -11.40 -7.38
CA ALA A 44 3.69 -12.14 -7.88
C ALA A 44 4.13 -13.02 -9.04
N LYS A 45 3.23 -13.84 -9.54
CA LYS A 45 3.54 -14.74 -10.65
C LYS A 45 3.63 -14.01 -11.99
N SER A 46 2.90 -12.92 -12.13
CA SER A 46 2.86 -12.15 -13.36
C SER A 46 2.46 -10.71 -13.04
N SER A 47 2.54 -9.84 -14.05
CA SER A 47 2.11 -8.46 -13.86
C SER A 47 0.62 -8.36 -13.59
N GLU A 48 -0.18 -9.23 -14.19
CA GLU A 48 -1.62 -9.25 -13.91
C GLU A 48 -1.91 -9.70 -12.49
N SER A 49 -1.20 -10.71 -12.01
CA SER A 49 -1.34 -11.13 -10.62
C SER A 49 -0.93 -10.04 -9.66
N ALA A 50 0.13 -9.29 -9.99
CA ALA A 50 0.58 -8.19 -9.17
C ALA A 50 -0.49 -7.11 -9.04
N LYS A 51 -1.12 -6.76 -10.16
CA LYS A 51 -2.19 -5.76 -10.16
C LYS A 51 -3.39 -6.22 -9.34
N ALA A 52 -3.78 -7.46 -9.47
CA ALA A 52 -4.89 -8.02 -8.71
C ALA A 52 -4.59 -8.01 -7.22
N GLU A 53 -3.37 -8.35 -6.85
CA GLU A 53 -2.95 -8.35 -5.45
C GLU A 53 -2.95 -6.93 -4.88
N VAL A 54 -2.48 -5.97 -5.67
CA VAL A 54 -2.48 -4.56 -5.25
C VAL A 54 -3.90 -4.09 -4.95
N GLU A 55 -4.84 -4.37 -5.84
CA GLU A 55 -6.24 -3.97 -5.61
C GLU A 55 -6.83 -4.64 -4.38
N LYS A 56 -6.53 -5.92 -4.19
CA LYS A 56 -7.01 -6.66 -3.04
C LYS A 56 -6.48 -6.06 -1.75
N LEU A 57 -5.20 -5.71 -1.71
CA LEU A 57 -4.59 -5.11 -0.53
C LEU A 57 -5.16 -3.72 -0.26
N ILE A 58 -5.38 -2.94 -1.31
CA ILE A 58 -5.98 -1.61 -1.15
C ILE A 58 -7.36 -1.72 -0.52
N LYS A 59 -8.20 -2.61 -1.05
CA LYS A 59 -9.55 -2.80 -0.49
C LYS A 59 -9.49 -3.24 0.97
N SER A 60 -8.56 -4.12 1.29
CA SER A 60 -8.40 -4.59 2.66
C SER A 60 -8.04 -3.45 3.60
N LYS A 61 -7.14 -2.57 3.18
CA LYS A 61 -6.75 -1.43 3.99
C LYS A 61 -7.89 -0.44 4.14
N MET A 62 -8.64 -0.20 3.08
CA MET A 62 -9.78 0.72 3.15
C MET A 62 -10.84 0.23 4.12
N LYS A 63 -11.04 -1.07 4.22
CA LYS A 63 -11.95 -1.64 5.21
C LYS A 63 -11.49 -1.38 6.63
N LYS A 64 -10.20 -1.23 6.84
CA LYS A 64 -9.65 -0.95 8.17
C LYS A 64 -9.66 0.53 8.52
N GLY A 65 -10.13 1.37 7.62
CA GLY A 65 -10.22 2.80 7.88
C GLY A 65 -9.21 3.66 7.13
N TYR A 66 -8.36 3.06 6.31
CA TYR A 66 -7.46 3.84 5.47
C TYR A 66 -8.24 4.52 4.37
N LYS A 67 -7.79 5.70 3.97
CA LYS A 67 -8.44 6.47 2.91
C LYS A 67 -7.41 6.87 1.87
N LYS A 68 -7.85 6.90 0.62
CA LYS A 68 -6.99 7.38 -0.47
C LYS A 68 -6.68 8.85 -0.28
N LYS A 69 -5.45 9.16 -0.54
CA LYS A 69 -5.01 10.52 -0.43
C LYS A 69 -4.84 11.16 -1.81
#